data_c32b61255b0fd671d654feab216cd145
#
_entry.id   c32b61255b0fd671d654feab216cd145
#
_cell.length_a   1.000
_cell.length_b   1.000
_cell.length_c   1.000
_cell.angle_alpha   90.00
_cell.angle_beta   90.00
_cell.angle_gamma   90.00
#
_symmetry.space_group_name_H-M   'P 1'
#
loop_
_entity.id
_entity.type
_entity.pdbx_description
1 polymer ?
#
loop_
_entity_poly.entity_id
_entity_poly.type
_entity_poly.pdbx_seq_one_letter_code
_entity_poly.pdbx_strand_id
1 'polypeptide(L)'
;MKKPLLTVTLCFLMILPVIPGAHGTEYRSDIASALLRKRLERASPARILCEGRVICSSRILPKFYARRDYRLAWTSEEAPLPQASALVKFIREVDKEALIPLDYHLDLLEYLQSEMVKAKAKAEKPPAALRVDFDLLMTDAFLLCGSHIISGRVDPEKIYEDWFARRRYEDLSSVLQVALDMNSIEETLRSLIPKNPGYERLKKALLDYRRMAAGEPWPVIPEGPILRKDGRAEEIITLRKRLVLTGDLSASQNTGNDLFDDALEEAVKKFQGRHGLEPDGAVGRETRRMLNTPIETRIRQIELNLERWRWLPVELGPRHVLVNIANFGLEVVENDKVILTMKVVVGKNYQRTPVFSGKMTYVEVNPYWNVPASIATEELLPKIQKDTGYLKKEQMKVLRDIGNKRTEVVDPGEVNWHELSEDNFPYRLRQEPGPKNPLGRIKFMFPNRYGVYLHDTSERGLFDRTRREFSHGCIRIEKPLEFAEYVLRGDPDWTRENIQAAMASKKTRVVMLPEPIGVHILYWTAWVDEDGTVQFRDDIYDRDEDLTKALQEGTLIP
;
A
#
# COMPACT_ATOMS: atom_id res chain seq x y z
N MET A 1 30.62 63.57 17.57
CA MET A 1 30.45 63.75 19.02
C MET A 1 29.94 62.40 19.60
N LYS A 2 30.87 61.68 20.21
CA LYS A 2 30.62 60.39 20.86
C LYS A 2 30.25 60.61 22.32
N LYS A 3 29.14 60.07 22.79
CA LYS A 3 28.84 59.97 24.22
C LYS A 3 29.12 58.52 24.70
N PRO A 4 29.78 58.35 25.85
CA PRO A 4 30.08 57.00 26.38
C PRO A 4 28.89 56.42 27.16
N LEU A 5 28.70 55.14 27.01
CA LEU A 5 27.78 54.32 27.81
C LEU A 5 28.46 53.91 29.10
N LEU A 6 27.84 54.24 30.22
CA LEU A 6 28.27 53.91 31.58
C LEU A 6 27.74 52.49 31.92
N THR A 7 28.66 51.52 32.08
CA THR A 7 28.35 50.17 32.51
C THR A 7 28.38 50.12 34.06
N VAL A 8 27.22 49.96 34.69
CA VAL A 8 27.12 49.71 36.13
C VAL A 8 27.14 48.20 36.36
N THR A 9 28.25 47.73 36.95
CA THR A 9 28.38 46.32 37.39
C THR A 9 27.78 46.20 38.79
N LEU A 10 26.63 45.52 38.89
CA LEU A 10 25.99 45.17 40.17
C LEU A 10 26.50 43.81 40.62
N CYS A 11 27.39 43.78 41.61
CA CYS A 11 27.78 42.55 42.31
C CYS A 11 26.62 42.09 43.24
N PHE A 12 25.93 41.02 42.85
CA PHE A 12 25.04 40.30 43.75
C PHE A 12 25.82 39.25 44.54
N LEU A 13 25.99 39.47 45.82
CA LEU A 13 26.43 38.44 46.76
C LEU A 13 25.30 37.43 46.95
N MET A 14 25.41 36.25 46.36
CA MET A 14 24.51 35.14 46.67
C MET A 14 24.95 34.47 47.97
N ILE A 15 24.17 34.67 49.01
CA ILE A 15 24.22 33.85 50.22
C ILE A 15 23.50 32.52 49.87
N LEU A 16 24.29 31.45 49.74
CA LEU A 16 23.75 30.09 49.58
C LEU A 16 23.20 29.61 50.93
N PRO A 17 21.93 29.18 51.03
CA PRO A 17 21.47 28.49 52.21
C PRO A 17 22.11 27.09 52.23
N VAL A 18 22.73 26.75 53.35
CA VAL A 18 23.15 25.38 53.69
C VAL A 18 21.89 24.52 53.80
N ILE A 19 21.68 23.68 52.79
CA ILE A 19 20.62 22.65 52.81
C ILE A 19 21.15 21.53 53.75
N PRO A 20 20.39 21.15 54.79
CA PRO A 20 20.76 20.00 55.61
C PRO A 20 20.69 18.73 54.73
N GLY A 21 21.68 17.86 54.94
CA GLY A 21 21.94 16.67 54.14
C GLY A 21 20.67 15.88 53.74
N ALA A 22 20.53 15.67 52.45
CA ALA A 22 19.62 14.68 51.92
C ALA A 22 20.06 13.32 52.49
N HIS A 23 19.26 12.79 53.39
CA HIS A 23 19.31 11.37 53.75
C HIS A 23 19.17 10.60 52.44
N GLY A 24 20.22 9.90 52.05
CA GLY A 24 20.17 8.90 50.98
C GLY A 24 19.12 7.87 51.37
N THR A 25 17.95 7.97 50.76
CA THR A 25 17.05 6.83 50.67
C THR A 25 17.80 5.78 49.86
N GLU A 26 18.39 4.80 50.57
CA GLU A 26 18.77 3.54 49.94
C GLU A 26 17.57 3.05 49.15
N TYR A 27 17.64 3.19 47.81
CA TYR A 27 16.69 2.57 46.90
C TYR A 27 16.85 1.05 47.07
N ARG A 28 16.07 0.42 47.97
CA ARG A 28 15.85 -1.00 47.90
C ARG A 28 15.29 -1.28 46.49
N SER A 29 16.15 -1.80 45.64
CA SER A 29 15.70 -2.24 44.31
C SER A 29 14.54 -3.22 44.54
N ASP A 30 13.35 -2.88 44.07
CA ASP A 30 12.19 -3.78 44.13
C ASP A 30 12.63 -5.15 43.58
N ILE A 31 12.25 -6.23 44.28
CA ILE A 31 12.58 -7.61 43.88
C ILE A 31 12.21 -7.86 42.39
N ALA A 32 11.12 -7.26 41.93
CA ALA A 32 10.68 -7.37 40.54
C ALA A 32 11.65 -6.68 39.56
N SER A 33 12.16 -5.49 39.88
CA SER A 33 13.16 -4.78 39.09
C SER A 33 14.47 -5.57 38.96
N ALA A 34 14.93 -6.17 40.09
CA ALA A 34 16.11 -7.02 40.07
C ALA A 34 15.90 -8.31 39.22
N LEU A 35 14.71 -8.91 39.30
CA LEU A 35 14.34 -10.08 38.53
C LEU A 35 14.24 -9.74 37.03
N LEU A 36 13.61 -8.63 36.65
CA LEU A 36 13.51 -8.14 35.31
C LEU A 36 14.89 -7.91 34.70
N ARG A 37 15.77 -7.20 35.42
CA ARG A 37 17.16 -6.99 35.02
C ARG A 37 17.89 -8.31 34.74
N LYS A 38 17.81 -9.25 35.69
CA LYS A 38 18.43 -10.57 35.55
C LYS A 38 17.92 -11.35 34.33
N ARG A 39 16.63 -11.27 34.00
CA ARG A 39 16.05 -11.91 32.81
C ARG A 39 16.58 -11.29 31.53
N LEU A 40 16.61 -9.96 31.43
CA LEU A 40 17.04 -9.25 30.23
C LEU A 40 18.56 -9.33 29.99
N GLU A 41 19.38 -9.34 31.05
CA GLU A 41 20.83 -9.48 30.95
C GLU A 41 21.30 -10.91 30.64
N ARG A 42 20.54 -11.94 31.07
CA ARG A 42 20.84 -13.35 30.81
C ARG A 42 20.32 -13.89 29.49
N ALA A 43 19.33 -13.23 28.92
CA ALA A 43 18.74 -13.68 27.68
C ALA A 43 19.77 -13.56 26.55
N SER A 44 20.04 -14.68 25.87
CA SER A 44 20.65 -14.61 24.54
C SER A 44 19.78 -13.70 23.66
N PRO A 45 20.33 -12.76 22.87
CA PRO A 45 19.55 -11.77 22.13
C PRO A 45 18.47 -12.35 21.21
N ALA A 46 18.45 -13.67 21.04
CA ALA A 46 17.58 -14.34 20.08
C ALA A 46 16.21 -14.79 20.61
N ARG A 47 16.04 -15.06 21.91
CA ARG A 47 14.75 -15.58 22.45
C ARG A 47 14.59 -15.29 23.92
N ILE A 48 13.75 -14.30 24.25
CA ILE A 48 13.17 -14.17 25.59
C ILE A 48 11.87 -14.99 25.56
N LEU A 49 11.72 -15.93 26.49
CA LEU A 49 10.48 -16.67 26.70
C LEU A 49 9.78 -16.13 27.96
N CYS A 50 8.49 -15.93 27.84
CA CYS A 50 7.64 -15.51 28.94
C CYS A 50 6.37 -16.37 28.92
N GLU A 51 6.12 -17.15 29.97
CA GLU A 51 5.00 -18.10 30.07
C GLU A 51 4.86 -19.00 28.82
N GLY A 52 5.99 -19.47 28.26
CA GLY A 52 6.03 -20.29 27.05
C GLY A 52 5.83 -19.52 25.74
N ARG A 53 5.57 -18.22 25.77
CA ARG A 53 5.46 -17.36 24.59
C ARG A 53 6.80 -16.75 24.23
N VAL A 54 7.08 -16.65 22.93
CA VAL A 54 8.24 -15.94 22.41
C VAL A 54 7.97 -14.45 22.43
N ILE A 55 8.87 -13.69 23.06
CA ILE A 55 8.86 -12.23 23.02
C ILE A 55 9.44 -11.77 21.68
N CYS A 56 8.62 -11.10 20.87
CA CYS A 56 9.01 -10.64 19.53
C CYS A 56 9.97 -9.44 19.58
N SER A 57 9.78 -8.53 20.53
CA SER A 57 10.60 -7.31 20.67
C SER A 57 11.89 -7.52 21.48
N SER A 58 12.42 -8.74 21.55
CA SER A 58 13.57 -9.13 22.37
C SER A 58 14.82 -8.25 22.19
N ARG A 59 14.99 -7.59 21.03
CA ARG A 59 16.10 -6.66 20.76
C ARG A 59 15.87 -5.25 21.30
N ILE A 60 14.61 -4.85 21.46
CA ILE A 60 14.21 -3.49 21.90
C ILE A 60 14.07 -3.44 23.42
N LEU A 61 13.46 -4.48 24.00
CA LEU A 61 13.16 -4.58 25.43
C LEU A 61 14.34 -4.24 26.36
N PRO A 62 15.57 -4.79 26.17
CA PRO A 62 16.69 -4.48 27.06
C PRO A 62 17.02 -2.99 27.09
N LYS A 63 16.95 -2.31 25.93
CA LYS A 63 17.21 -0.88 25.81
C LYS A 63 16.11 -0.04 26.46
N PHE A 64 14.86 -0.43 26.29
CA PHE A 64 13.72 0.23 26.90
C PHE A 64 13.79 0.20 28.42
N TYR A 65 13.98 -0.99 29.00
CA TYR A 65 14.05 -1.13 30.46
C TYR A 65 15.34 -0.58 31.07
N ALA A 66 16.47 -0.62 30.37
CA ALA A 66 17.70 0.02 30.84
C ALA A 66 17.54 1.55 31.01
N ARG A 67 16.83 2.24 30.11
CA ARG A 67 16.49 3.66 30.24
C ARG A 67 15.61 3.98 31.44
N ARG A 68 14.89 2.97 31.95
CA ARG A 68 13.99 3.05 33.10
C ARG A 68 14.61 2.54 34.42
N ASP A 69 15.91 2.28 34.44
CA ASP A 69 16.58 1.60 35.59
C ASP A 69 15.90 0.28 35.97
N TYR A 70 15.39 -0.45 34.96
CA TYR A 70 14.63 -1.70 35.09
C TYR A 70 13.35 -1.59 35.92
N ARG A 71 12.80 -0.39 36.11
CA ARG A 71 11.50 -0.21 36.78
C ARG A 71 10.39 -0.74 35.88
N LEU A 72 9.44 -1.45 36.48
CA LEU A 72 8.26 -1.95 35.78
C LEU A 72 7.47 -0.78 35.16
N ALA A 73 6.90 -0.99 34.00
CA ALA A 73 6.18 0.02 33.23
C ALA A 73 4.66 -0.05 33.42
N TRP A 74 4.13 -1.23 33.73
CA TRP A 74 2.71 -1.54 33.68
C TRP A 74 2.09 -1.97 35.00
N THR A 75 2.92 -2.16 36.04
CA THR A 75 2.45 -2.60 37.36
C THR A 75 3.03 -1.78 38.49
N SER A 76 2.25 -1.57 39.53
CA SER A 76 2.71 -1.18 40.88
C SER A 76 3.06 -2.43 41.68
N GLU A 77 3.42 -2.25 42.96
CA GLU A 77 3.60 -3.39 43.88
C GLU A 77 2.30 -4.18 44.14
N GLU A 78 1.15 -3.55 43.99
CA GLU A 78 -0.14 -4.10 44.38
C GLU A 78 -1.04 -4.49 43.22
N ALA A 79 -0.92 -3.84 42.05
CA ALA A 79 -1.88 -4.00 40.99
C ALA A 79 -1.32 -3.55 39.63
N PRO A 80 -1.97 -3.95 38.50
CA PRO A 80 -1.77 -3.32 37.22
C PRO A 80 -2.08 -1.82 37.25
N LEU A 81 -1.30 -1.02 36.53
CA LEU A 81 -1.57 0.41 36.34
C LEU A 81 -2.74 0.62 35.36
N PRO A 82 -3.43 1.77 35.36
CA PRO A 82 -4.53 2.07 34.43
C PRO A 82 -4.12 1.93 32.96
N GLN A 83 -2.88 2.29 32.61
CA GLN A 83 -2.31 2.18 31.28
C GLN A 83 -2.33 0.73 30.74
N ALA A 84 -2.17 -0.25 31.63
CA ALA A 84 -2.25 -1.67 31.25
C ALA A 84 -3.66 -2.02 30.77
N SER A 85 -4.69 -1.56 31.48
CA SER A 85 -6.07 -1.78 31.05
C SER A 85 -6.42 -1.07 29.74
N ALA A 86 -5.84 0.11 29.50
CA ALA A 86 -6.01 0.83 28.24
C ALA A 86 -5.40 0.06 27.06
N LEU A 87 -4.20 -0.53 27.20
CA LEU A 87 -3.60 -1.36 26.17
C LEU A 87 -4.41 -2.63 25.90
N VAL A 88 -4.80 -3.37 26.94
CA VAL A 88 -5.62 -4.59 26.80
C VAL A 88 -6.93 -4.28 26.08
N LYS A 89 -7.59 -3.17 26.42
CA LYS A 89 -8.81 -2.71 25.76
C LYS A 89 -8.55 -2.44 24.27
N PHE A 90 -7.48 -1.74 23.93
CA PHE A 90 -7.11 -1.45 22.54
C PHE A 90 -6.86 -2.75 21.77
N ILE A 91 -6.08 -3.70 22.32
CA ILE A 91 -5.77 -4.97 21.68
C ILE A 91 -7.02 -5.82 21.40
N ARG A 92 -8.04 -5.79 22.28
CA ARG A 92 -9.32 -6.48 22.00
C ARG A 92 -10.01 -5.98 20.73
N GLU A 93 -9.76 -4.75 20.36
CA GLU A 93 -10.42 -4.08 19.24
C GLU A 93 -9.59 -4.02 17.96
N VAL A 94 -8.34 -4.55 17.95
CA VAL A 94 -7.46 -4.48 16.77
C VAL A 94 -7.94 -5.31 15.58
N ASP A 95 -8.89 -6.20 15.79
CA ASP A 95 -9.58 -6.92 14.72
C ASP A 95 -10.31 -5.97 13.76
N LYS A 96 -10.74 -4.79 14.24
CA LYS A 96 -11.29 -3.71 13.41
C LYS A 96 -10.27 -3.15 12.40
N GLU A 97 -8.98 -3.33 12.70
CA GLU A 97 -7.85 -3.00 11.83
C GLU A 97 -7.35 -4.20 11.01
N ALA A 98 -8.10 -5.29 10.92
CA ALA A 98 -7.66 -6.56 10.32
C ALA A 98 -6.37 -7.12 10.95
N LEU A 99 -6.17 -6.89 12.24
CA LEU A 99 -5.10 -7.45 13.05
C LEU A 99 -5.67 -8.55 13.97
N ILE A 100 -4.84 -9.45 14.44
CA ILE A 100 -5.27 -10.61 15.23
C ILE A 100 -4.93 -10.35 16.70
N PRO A 101 -5.91 -10.20 17.60
CA PRO A 101 -5.66 -9.92 19.03
C PRO A 101 -4.71 -10.91 19.71
N LEU A 102 -4.78 -12.20 19.32
CA LEU A 102 -3.93 -13.25 19.88
C LEU A 102 -2.44 -13.11 19.52
N ASP A 103 -2.12 -12.44 18.42
CA ASP A 103 -0.72 -12.14 18.05
C ASP A 103 -0.05 -11.22 19.09
N TYR A 104 -0.84 -10.49 19.87
CA TYR A 104 -0.40 -9.55 20.90
C TYR A 104 -0.64 -10.10 22.32
N HIS A 105 -0.61 -11.41 22.50
CA HIS A 105 -0.72 -12.11 23.79
C HIS A 105 -2.01 -11.84 24.57
N LEU A 106 -3.11 -11.45 23.94
CA LEU A 106 -4.33 -11.01 24.61
C LEU A 106 -4.82 -11.99 25.67
N ASP A 107 -4.90 -13.27 25.33
CA ASP A 107 -5.36 -14.34 26.22
C ASP A 107 -4.54 -14.42 27.53
N LEU A 108 -3.21 -14.35 27.40
CA LEU A 108 -2.29 -14.42 28.52
C LEU A 108 -2.27 -13.11 29.32
N LEU A 109 -2.36 -11.96 28.65
CA LEU A 109 -2.44 -10.65 29.31
C LEU A 109 -3.70 -10.56 30.18
N GLU A 110 -4.85 -11.01 29.68
CA GLU A 110 -6.10 -11.03 30.44
C GLU A 110 -6.02 -11.99 31.63
N TYR A 111 -5.44 -13.17 31.46
CA TYR A 111 -5.23 -14.13 32.54
C TYR A 111 -4.34 -13.54 33.62
N LEU A 112 -3.14 -13.06 33.30
CA LEU A 112 -2.20 -12.50 34.29
C LEU A 112 -2.77 -11.26 35.00
N GLN A 113 -3.47 -10.39 34.25
CA GLN A 113 -4.17 -9.24 34.82
C GLN A 113 -5.22 -9.70 35.86
N SER A 114 -6.00 -10.73 35.53
CA SER A 114 -7.02 -11.27 36.43
C SER A 114 -6.41 -11.84 37.74
N GLU A 115 -5.28 -12.56 37.64
CA GLU A 115 -4.57 -13.11 38.79
C GLU A 115 -4.05 -12.00 39.74
N MET A 116 -3.51 -10.90 39.17
CA MET A 116 -3.09 -9.75 39.98
C MET A 116 -4.28 -9.06 40.69
N VAL A 117 -5.41 -8.93 40.01
CA VAL A 117 -6.64 -8.37 40.60
C VAL A 117 -7.17 -9.26 41.74
N LYS A 118 -7.13 -10.60 41.57
CA LYS A 118 -7.51 -11.56 42.60
C LYS A 118 -6.60 -11.48 43.84
N ALA A 119 -5.28 -11.36 43.65
CA ALA A 119 -4.32 -11.20 44.75
C ALA A 119 -4.63 -9.93 45.54
N LYS A 120 -4.86 -8.80 44.87
CA LYS A 120 -5.23 -7.53 45.51
C LYS A 120 -6.54 -7.65 46.31
N ALA A 121 -7.55 -8.34 45.77
CA ALA A 121 -8.83 -8.54 46.46
C ALA A 121 -8.67 -9.36 47.77
N LYS A 122 -7.62 -10.21 47.85
CA LYS A 122 -7.26 -10.95 49.07
C LYS A 122 -6.30 -10.19 50.00
N ALA A 123 -5.98 -8.94 49.71
CA ALA A 123 -4.94 -8.14 50.36
C ALA A 123 -3.53 -8.77 50.27
N GLU A 124 -3.26 -9.56 49.24
CA GLU A 124 -1.97 -10.18 48.94
C GLU A 124 -1.23 -9.38 47.87
N LYS A 125 0.09 -9.29 48.00
CA LYS A 125 0.91 -8.70 46.91
C LYS A 125 1.11 -9.73 45.81
N PRO A 126 0.87 -9.36 44.53
CA PRO A 126 1.17 -10.26 43.40
C PRO A 126 2.65 -10.68 43.41
N PRO A 127 2.97 -11.97 43.12
CA PRO A 127 4.35 -12.43 43.04
C PRO A 127 5.20 -11.59 42.05
N ALA A 128 6.46 -11.31 42.42
CA ALA A 128 7.37 -10.52 41.60
C ALA A 128 7.55 -11.15 40.20
N ALA A 129 7.56 -12.47 40.09
CA ALA A 129 7.64 -13.17 38.79
C ALA A 129 6.43 -12.87 37.91
N LEU A 130 5.21 -12.95 38.44
CA LEU A 130 3.96 -12.65 37.75
C LEU A 130 3.96 -11.20 37.21
N ARG A 131 4.40 -10.24 38.03
CA ARG A 131 4.51 -8.84 37.64
C ARG A 131 5.51 -8.63 36.49
N VAL A 132 6.67 -9.30 36.55
CA VAL A 132 7.69 -9.24 35.51
C VAL A 132 7.20 -9.88 34.22
N ASP A 133 6.52 -11.04 34.26
CA ASP A 133 5.96 -11.69 33.08
C ASP A 133 4.93 -10.80 32.40
N PHE A 134 4.00 -10.24 33.18
CA PHE A 134 3.00 -9.31 32.66
C PHE A 134 3.64 -8.07 32.04
N ASP A 135 4.65 -7.47 32.69
CA ASP A 135 5.30 -6.26 32.24
C ASP A 135 6.05 -6.47 30.89
N LEU A 136 6.74 -7.60 30.75
CA LEU A 136 7.42 -7.98 29.51
C LEU A 136 6.42 -8.20 28.37
N LEU A 137 5.34 -8.95 28.62
CA LEU A 137 4.31 -9.23 27.62
C LEU A 137 3.54 -7.97 27.21
N MET A 138 3.22 -7.09 28.15
CA MET A 138 2.58 -5.81 27.85
C MET A 138 3.46 -4.92 26.98
N THR A 139 4.76 -4.83 27.28
CA THR A 139 5.70 -4.05 26.49
C THR A 139 5.86 -4.63 25.10
N ASP A 140 5.99 -5.97 24.99
CA ASP A 140 6.04 -6.65 23.69
C ASP A 140 4.77 -6.41 22.88
N ALA A 141 3.61 -6.55 23.50
CA ALA A 141 2.31 -6.32 22.85
C ALA A 141 2.18 -4.90 22.30
N PHE A 142 2.59 -3.87 23.05
CA PHE A 142 2.58 -2.49 22.56
C PHE A 142 3.52 -2.30 21.36
N LEU A 143 4.77 -2.77 21.48
CA LEU A 143 5.78 -2.61 20.44
C LEU A 143 5.40 -3.37 19.16
N LEU A 144 4.92 -4.60 19.30
CA LEU A 144 4.52 -5.42 18.16
C LEU A 144 3.26 -4.85 17.49
N CYS A 145 2.23 -4.52 18.28
CA CYS A 145 1.00 -3.93 17.76
C CYS A 145 1.27 -2.59 17.06
N GLY A 146 2.04 -1.69 17.68
CA GLY A 146 2.45 -0.42 17.08
C GLY A 146 3.23 -0.61 15.77
N SER A 147 4.16 -1.57 15.73
CA SER A 147 4.90 -1.92 14.51
C SER A 147 3.98 -2.38 13.39
N HIS A 148 3.03 -3.28 13.68
CA HIS A 148 2.07 -3.78 12.71
C HIS A 148 1.09 -2.71 12.22
N ILE A 149 0.69 -1.77 13.06
CA ILE A 149 -0.14 -0.63 12.67
C ILE A 149 0.62 0.32 11.74
N ILE A 150 1.89 0.59 12.01
CA ILE A 150 2.70 1.54 11.24
C ILE A 150 3.11 0.96 9.89
N SER A 151 3.64 -0.27 9.88
CA SER A 151 4.37 -0.81 8.74
C SER A 151 3.83 -2.12 8.17
N GLY A 152 2.71 -2.62 8.72
CA GLY A 152 2.13 -3.91 8.36
C GLY A 152 2.77 -5.09 9.10
N ARG A 153 2.12 -6.25 8.98
CA ARG A 153 2.54 -7.52 9.63
C ARG A 153 3.68 -8.20 8.91
N VAL A 154 3.87 -7.92 7.63
CA VAL A 154 4.89 -8.55 6.77
C VAL A 154 5.67 -7.51 5.99
N ASP A 155 6.86 -7.90 5.53
CA ASP A 155 7.72 -7.05 4.70
C ASP A 155 7.43 -7.28 3.21
N PRO A 156 6.82 -6.34 2.49
CA PRO A 156 6.51 -6.54 1.09
C PRO A 156 7.75 -6.78 0.22
N GLU A 157 8.91 -6.21 0.56
CA GLU A 157 10.15 -6.40 -0.20
C GLU A 157 10.72 -7.81 -0.06
N LYS A 158 10.28 -8.58 0.96
CA LYS A 158 10.64 -10.00 1.11
C LYS A 158 9.68 -10.95 0.41
N ILE A 159 8.46 -10.46 0.09
CA ILE A 159 7.42 -11.26 -0.58
C ILE A 159 7.50 -11.05 -2.09
N TYR A 160 7.75 -9.81 -2.53
CA TYR A 160 7.67 -9.42 -3.93
C TYR A 160 8.98 -8.79 -4.40
N GLU A 161 9.57 -9.32 -5.47
CA GLU A 161 10.78 -8.80 -6.09
C GLU A 161 10.60 -7.40 -6.72
N ASP A 162 9.36 -7.03 -7.02
CA ASP A 162 8.96 -5.81 -7.70
C ASP A 162 8.17 -4.84 -6.80
N TRP A 163 8.31 -4.94 -5.46
CA TRP A 163 7.71 -4.04 -4.49
C TRP A 163 8.77 -3.20 -3.77
N PHE A 164 8.69 -1.87 -3.94
CA PHE A 164 9.74 -0.96 -3.47
C PHE A 164 9.17 0.28 -2.78
N ALA A 165 8.04 0.15 -2.11
CA ALA A 165 7.47 1.20 -1.31
C ALA A 165 8.20 1.27 0.05
N ARG A 166 8.74 2.44 0.40
CA ARG A 166 9.38 2.64 1.71
C ARG A 166 8.34 2.53 2.81
N ARG A 167 8.53 1.57 3.71
CA ARG A 167 7.71 1.43 4.91
C ARG A 167 7.92 2.59 5.88
N ARG A 168 6.90 2.88 6.66
CA ARG A 168 7.00 3.82 7.77
C ARG A 168 7.84 3.21 8.88
N TYR A 169 8.58 4.06 9.60
CA TYR A 169 9.38 3.66 10.76
C TYR A 169 9.25 4.70 11.86
N GLU A 170 9.09 4.21 13.09
CA GLU A 170 9.08 5.04 14.30
C GLU A 170 9.89 4.34 15.41
N ASP A 171 10.55 5.12 16.26
CA ASP A 171 11.15 4.57 17.47
C ASP A 171 10.07 4.28 18.52
N LEU A 172 9.43 3.11 18.37
CA LEU A 172 8.33 2.71 19.24
C LEU A 172 8.73 2.62 20.72
N SER A 173 10.01 2.46 21.06
CA SER A 173 10.46 2.46 22.45
C SER A 173 10.36 3.85 23.07
N SER A 174 10.69 4.88 22.32
CA SER A 174 10.52 6.28 22.72
C SER A 174 9.03 6.68 22.72
N VAL A 175 8.27 6.25 21.72
CA VAL A 175 6.81 6.45 21.66
C VAL A 175 6.13 5.85 22.88
N LEU A 176 6.47 4.61 23.27
CA LEU A 176 5.94 3.96 24.46
C LEU A 176 6.28 4.73 25.74
N GLN A 177 7.53 5.18 25.88
CA GLN A 177 7.92 5.94 27.08
C GLN A 177 7.08 7.21 27.23
N VAL A 178 6.91 7.98 26.15
CA VAL A 178 6.07 9.19 26.16
C VAL A 178 4.61 8.84 26.48
N ALA A 179 4.07 7.78 25.89
CA ALA A 179 2.70 7.35 26.12
C ALA A 179 2.45 6.93 27.60
N LEU A 180 3.44 6.29 28.24
CA LEU A 180 3.38 5.94 29.66
C LEU A 180 3.42 7.18 30.53
N ASP A 181 4.35 8.11 30.25
CA ASP A 181 4.54 9.34 31.05
C ASP A 181 3.31 10.26 30.97
N MET A 182 2.65 10.30 29.79
CA MET A 182 1.45 11.11 29.54
C MET A 182 0.14 10.37 29.84
N ASN A 183 0.19 9.10 30.23
CA ASN A 183 -0.99 8.24 30.42
C ASN A 183 -1.92 8.22 29.18
N SER A 184 -1.34 8.09 27.98
CA SER A 184 -2.03 8.23 26.69
C SER A 184 -1.82 7.03 25.76
N ILE A 185 -1.83 5.80 26.30
CA ILE A 185 -1.54 4.57 25.55
C ILE A 185 -2.52 4.36 24.38
N GLU A 186 -3.83 4.46 24.64
CA GLU A 186 -4.86 4.24 23.62
C GLU A 186 -4.78 5.32 22.54
N GLU A 187 -4.69 6.59 22.91
CA GLU A 187 -4.58 7.72 21.99
C GLU A 187 -3.32 7.64 21.15
N THR A 188 -2.21 7.24 21.75
CA THR A 188 -0.94 7.07 21.03
C THR A 188 -1.06 5.98 19.98
N LEU A 189 -1.55 4.78 20.31
CA LEU A 189 -1.74 3.71 19.33
C LEU A 189 -2.73 4.11 18.21
N ARG A 190 -3.83 4.78 18.56
CA ARG A 190 -4.79 5.31 17.57
C ARG A 190 -4.16 6.34 16.64
N SER A 191 -3.21 7.14 17.13
CA SER A 191 -2.51 8.12 16.29
C SER A 191 -1.59 7.52 15.23
N LEU A 192 -1.14 6.26 15.44
CA LEU A 192 -0.30 5.52 14.51
C LEU A 192 -1.07 4.93 13.31
N ILE A 193 -2.39 4.76 13.45
CA ILE A 193 -3.27 4.23 12.39
C ILE A 193 -3.22 5.15 11.17
N PRO A 194 -3.20 4.59 9.94
CA PRO A 194 -3.27 5.39 8.71
C PRO A 194 -4.51 6.29 8.70
N LYS A 195 -4.31 7.61 8.49
CA LYS A 195 -5.39 8.61 8.51
C LYS A 195 -6.02 8.87 7.14
N ASN A 196 -5.59 8.15 6.11
CA ASN A 196 -6.11 8.32 4.76
C ASN A 196 -7.62 7.95 4.72
N PRO A 197 -8.48 8.80 4.13
CA PRO A 197 -9.92 8.50 4.02
C PRO A 197 -10.24 7.16 3.35
N GLY A 198 -9.43 6.73 2.38
CA GLY A 198 -9.58 5.42 1.73
C GLY A 198 -9.37 4.24 2.69
N TYR A 199 -8.41 4.34 3.61
CA TYR A 199 -8.19 3.34 4.65
C TYR A 199 -9.40 3.24 5.60
N GLU A 200 -9.92 4.36 6.07
CA GLU A 200 -11.07 4.39 6.97
C GLU A 200 -12.35 3.86 6.29
N ARG A 201 -12.56 4.18 5.02
CA ARG A 201 -13.68 3.61 4.25
C ARG A 201 -13.54 2.09 4.11
N LEU A 202 -12.33 1.59 3.81
CA LEU A 202 -12.09 0.15 3.66
C LEU A 202 -12.26 -0.60 4.99
N LYS A 203 -11.82 -0.02 6.10
CA LYS A 203 -12.05 -0.54 7.46
C LYS A 203 -13.54 -0.66 7.80
N LYS A 204 -14.33 0.37 7.44
CA LYS A 204 -15.78 0.31 7.59
C LYS A 204 -16.38 -0.83 6.75
N ALA A 205 -15.94 -0.97 5.51
CA ALA A 205 -16.37 -2.07 4.64
C ALA A 205 -16.05 -3.45 5.25
N LEU A 206 -14.88 -3.62 5.90
CA LEU A 206 -14.55 -4.86 6.61
C LEU A 206 -15.61 -5.22 7.65
N LEU A 207 -16.00 -4.25 8.47
CA LEU A 207 -17.02 -4.46 9.51
C LEU A 207 -18.39 -4.79 8.90
N ASP A 208 -18.74 -4.15 7.79
CA ASP A 208 -20.00 -4.39 7.08
C ASP A 208 -20.03 -5.82 6.48
N TYR A 209 -18.94 -6.25 5.83
CA TYR A 209 -18.82 -7.58 5.26
C TYR A 209 -18.79 -8.68 6.34
N ARG A 210 -18.13 -8.44 7.48
CA ARG A 210 -18.16 -9.37 8.62
C ARG A 210 -19.57 -9.50 9.21
N ARG A 211 -20.33 -8.40 9.28
CA ARG A 211 -21.75 -8.47 9.69
C ARG A 211 -22.60 -9.24 8.69
N MET A 212 -22.39 -9.06 7.39
CA MET A 212 -23.05 -9.84 6.35
C MET A 212 -22.72 -11.34 6.47
N ALA A 213 -21.46 -11.68 6.77
CA ALA A 213 -21.04 -13.09 6.94
C ALA A 213 -21.66 -13.77 8.17
N ALA A 214 -22.02 -13.00 9.20
CA ALA A 214 -22.73 -13.50 10.36
C ALA A 214 -24.26 -13.67 10.12
N GLY A 215 -24.77 -13.19 8.98
CA GLY A 215 -26.17 -13.27 8.57
C GLY A 215 -26.49 -14.50 7.71
N GLU A 216 -27.40 -14.31 6.77
CA GLU A 216 -27.78 -15.37 5.82
C GLU A 216 -26.63 -15.69 4.85
N PRO A 217 -26.37 -16.99 4.57
CA PRO A 217 -25.37 -17.39 3.58
C PRO A 217 -25.69 -16.82 2.19
N TRP A 218 -24.67 -16.41 1.47
CA TRP A 218 -24.85 -15.93 0.10
C TRP A 218 -25.29 -17.08 -0.81
N PRO A 219 -26.45 -16.93 -1.48
CA PRO A 219 -26.93 -17.97 -2.39
C PRO A 219 -26.02 -18.09 -3.61
N VAL A 220 -25.77 -19.32 -4.03
CA VAL A 220 -24.97 -19.65 -5.21
C VAL A 220 -25.86 -19.64 -6.45
N ILE A 221 -25.43 -18.92 -7.48
CA ILE A 221 -26.12 -18.90 -8.78
C ILE A 221 -25.69 -20.14 -9.57
N PRO A 222 -26.60 -21.03 -9.93
CA PRO A 222 -26.26 -22.24 -10.66
C PRO A 222 -25.62 -21.97 -12.02
N GLU A 223 -24.85 -22.93 -12.51
CA GLU A 223 -24.36 -22.91 -13.89
C GLU A 223 -25.56 -23.02 -14.85
N GLY A 224 -25.50 -22.36 -15.99
CA GLY A 224 -26.62 -22.37 -16.93
C GLY A 224 -26.42 -21.36 -18.08
N PRO A 225 -27.46 -21.16 -18.90
CA PRO A 225 -27.46 -20.18 -19.98
C PRO A 225 -27.22 -18.77 -19.49
N ILE A 226 -26.82 -17.87 -20.39
CA ILE A 226 -26.66 -16.46 -20.07
C ILE A 226 -28.01 -15.85 -19.71
N LEU A 227 -28.15 -15.29 -18.50
CA LEU A 227 -29.34 -14.56 -18.10
C LEU A 227 -29.24 -13.11 -18.63
N ARG A 228 -30.33 -12.65 -19.25
CA ARG A 228 -30.41 -11.31 -19.86
C ARG A 228 -31.82 -10.74 -19.66
N LYS A 229 -31.94 -9.44 -19.83
CA LYS A 229 -33.22 -8.72 -19.84
C LYS A 229 -34.29 -9.43 -20.66
N ASP A 230 -35.51 -9.38 -20.17
CA ASP A 230 -36.72 -10.01 -20.69
C ASP A 230 -36.71 -11.56 -20.64
N GLY A 231 -35.63 -12.17 -20.19
CA GLY A 231 -35.53 -13.61 -19.93
C GLY A 231 -36.27 -14.03 -18.67
N ARG A 232 -36.70 -15.33 -18.66
CA ARG A 232 -37.27 -15.97 -17.48
C ARG A 232 -36.49 -17.23 -17.15
N ALA A 233 -36.15 -17.38 -15.87
CA ALA A 233 -35.47 -18.56 -15.33
C ALA A 233 -35.59 -18.58 -13.80
N GLU A 234 -35.63 -19.75 -13.21
CA GLU A 234 -35.72 -19.92 -11.75
C GLU A 234 -34.49 -19.32 -11.04
N GLU A 235 -33.31 -19.38 -11.67
CA GLU A 235 -32.07 -18.84 -11.17
C GLU A 235 -32.14 -17.30 -10.96
N ILE A 236 -33.04 -16.60 -11.64
CA ILE A 236 -33.26 -15.16 -11.49
C ILE A 236 -33.73 -14.81 -10.07
N ILE A 237 -34.54 -15.66 -9.46
CA ILE A 237 -35.00 -15.50 -8.07
C ILE A 237 -33.78 -15.52 -7.12
N THR A 238 -32.87 -16.46 -7.36
CA THR A 238 -31.62 -16.61 -6.60
C THR A 238 -30.70 -15.41 -6.84
N LEU A 239 -30.57 -14.94 -8.09
CA LEU A 239 -29.77 -13.75 -8.47
C LEU A 239 -30.31 -12.49 -7.77
N ARG A 240 -31.60 -12.27 -7.73
CA ARG A 240 -32.24 -11.15 -7.02
C ARG A 240 -31.86 -11.15 -5.54
N LYS A 241 -32.04 -12.29 -4.85
CA LYS A 241 -31.64 -12.44 -3.43
C LYS A 241 -30.17 -12.11 -3.23
N ARG A 242 -29.30 -12.62 -4.10
CA ARG A 242 -27.84 -12.39 -4.03
C ARG A 242 -27.49 -10.90 -4.16
N LEU A 243 -28.11 -10.20 -5.10
CA LEU A 243 -27.85 -8.77 -5.34
C LEU A 243 -28.46 -7.87 -4.25
N VAL A 244 -29.56 -8.27 -3.62
CA VAL A 244 -30.12 -7.58 -2.45
C VAL A 244 -29.16 -7.67 -1.27
N LEU A 245 -28.63 -8.88 -0.97
CA LEU A 245 -27.69 -9.08 0.13
C LEU A 245 -26.41 -8.25 0.00
N THR A 246 -26.00 -7.91 -1.22
CA THR A 246 -24.80 -7.06 -1.47
C THR A 246 -25.13 -5.59 -1.74
N GLY A 247 -26.41 -5.21 -1.68
CA GLY A 247 -26.86 -3.82 -1.88
C GLY A 247 -26.78 -3.33 -3.33
N ASP A 248 -26.60 -4.23 -4.28
CA ASP A 248 -26.63 -3.89 -5.71
C ASP A 248 -28.07 -3.70 -6.21
N LEU A 249 -29.03 -4.48 -5.67
CA LEU A 249 -30.47 -4.35 -5.87
C LEU A 249 -31.10 -3.88 -4.55
N SER A 250 -31.96 -2.85 -4.58
CA SER A 250 -32.69 -2.45 -3.38
C SER A 250 -33.80 -3.47 -3.03
N ALA A 251 -34.08 -3.65 -1.75
CA ALA A 251 -35.13 -4.56 -1.30
C ALA A 251 -36.51 -4.20 -1.88
N SER A 252 -36.79 -2.90 -2.07
CA SER A 252 -38.03 -2.40 -2.67
C SER A 252 -38.18 -2.73 -4.16
N GLN A 253 -37.07 -2.95 -4.87
CA GLN A 253 -37.06 -3.34 -6.29
C GLN A 253 -37.03 -4.88 -6.48
N ASN A 254 -36.91 -5.64 -5.40
CA ASN A 254 -36.94 -7.10 -5.46
C ASN A 254 -38.38 -7.61 -5.57
N THR A 255 -38.83 -7.87 -6.78
CA THR A 255 -40.14 -8.43 -7.06
C THR A 255 -40.30 -9.90 -6.67
N GLY A 256 -39.18 -10.61 -6.40
CA GLY A 256 -39.17 -12.04 -6.05
C GLY A 256 -39.60 -12.99 -7.18
N ASN A 257 -39.77 -12.47 -8.41
CA ASN A 257 -40.19 -13.26 -9.56
C ASN A 257 -39.02 -13.75 -10.43
N ASP A 258 -39.29 -14.57 -11.42
CA ASP A 258 -38.37 -15.19 -12.36
C ASP A 258 -38.06 -14.35 -13.61
N LEU A 259 -38.58 -13.12 -13.69
CA LEU A 259 -38.35 -12.21 -14.82
C LEU A 259 -37.09 -11.36 -14.62
N PHE A 260 -36.27 -11.31 -15.64
CA PHE A 260 -35.12 -10.39 -15.68
C PHE A 260 -35.59 -9.01 -16.19
N ASP A 261 -36.05 -8.16 -15.28
CA ASP A 261 -36.55 -6.81 -15.56
C ASP A 261 -35.46 -5.73 -15.59
N ASP A 262 -35.84 -4.46 -15.90
CA ASP A 262 -34.94 -3.31 -15.95
C ASP A 262 -34.19 -3.08 -14.64
N ALA A 263 -34.87 -3.22 -13.50
CA ALA A 263 -34.24 -3.01 -12.18
C ALA A 263 -33.12 -4.04 -11.92
N LEU A 264 -33.34 -5.28 -12.34
CA LEU A 264 -32.35 -6.33 -12.21
C LEU A 264 -31.18 -6.12 -13.19
N GLU A 265 -31.44 -5.65 -14.43
CA GLU A 265 -30.40 -5.33 -15.40
C GLU A 265 -29.46 -4.25 -14.84
N GLU A 266 -29.99 -3.17 -14.30
CA GLU A 266 -29.19 -2.09 -13.69
C GLU A 266 -28.42 -2.58 -12.45
N ALA A 267 -29.02 -3.42 -11.62
CA ALA A 267 -28.34 -4.04 -10.49
C ALA A 267 -27.15 -4.93 -10.92
N VAL A 268 -27.32 -5.70 -12.00
CA VAL A 268 -26.25 -6.51 -12.60
C VAL A 268 -25.14 -5.61 -13.16
N LYS A 269 -25.46 -4.55 -13.88
CA LYS A 269 -24.47 -3.58 -14.39
C LYS A 269 -23.68 -2.94 -13.25
N LYS A 270 -24.36 -2.53 -12.17
CA LYS A 270 -23.71 -2.00 -10.97
C LYS A 270 -22.76 -3.02 -10.35
N PHE A 271 -23.23 -4.27 -10.18
CA PHE A 271 -22.39 -5.37 -9.68
C PHE A 271 -21.17 -5.60 -10.57
N GLN A 272 -21.36 -5.70 -11.89
CA GLN A 272 -20.29 -5.89 -12.86
C GLN A 272 -19.23 -4.78 -12.77
N GLY A 273 -19.66 -3.51 -12.79
CA GLY A 273 -18.76 -2.35 -12.72
C GLY A 273 -17.87 -2.37 -11.48
N ARG A 274 -18.47 -2.60 -10.30
CA ARG A 274 -17.71 -2.64 -9.04
C ARG A 274 -16.85 -3.91 -8.86
N HIS A 275 -17.01 -4.91 -9.75
CA HIS A 275 -16.16 -6.11 -9.81
C HIS A 275 -15.20 -6.12 -11.02
N GLY A 276 -15.06 -4.98 -11.72
CA GLY A 276 -14.11 -4.85 -12.83
C GLY A 276 -14.49 -5.63 -14.08
N LEU A 277 -15.77 -5.99 -14.22
CA LEU A 277 -16.32 -6.61 -15.41
C LEU A 277 -16.90 -5.55 -16.35
N GLU A 278 -17.11 -5.92 -17.62
CA GLU A 278 -17.90 -5.12 -18.55
C GLU A 278 -19.33 -5.00 -18.07
N PRO A 279 -19.90 -3.79 -17.88
CA PRO A 279 -21.26 -3.60 -17.37
C PRO A 279 -22.30 -3.77 -18.48
N ASP A 280 -22.35 -4.95 -19.11
CA ASP A 280 -23.27 -5.29 -20.20
C ASP A 280 -24.66 -5.72 -19.73
N GLY A 281 -24.85 -5.90 -18.40
CA GLY A 281 -26.11 -6.33 -17.79
C GLY A 281 -26.44 -7.81 -17.99
N ALA A 282 -25.55 -8.60 -18.58
CA ALA A 282 -25.75 -10.02 -18.79
C ALA A 282 -25.02 -10.88 -17.75
N VAL A 283 -25.68 -11.91 -17.22
CA VAL A 283 -25.08 -12.83 -16.27
C VAL A 283 -24.52 -14.05 -17.01
N GLY A 284 -23.33 -13.86 -17.57
CA GLY A 284 -22.52 -14.91 -18.19
C GLY A 284 -21.60 -15.60 -17.17
N ARG A 285 -20.65 -16.38 -17.67
CA ARG A 285 -19.70 -17.18 -16.88
C ARG A 285 -18.91 -16.33 -15.88
N GLU A 286 -18.32 -15.23 -16.32
CA GLU A 286 -17.48 -14.38 -15.44
C GLU A 286 -18.32 -13.66 -14.39
N THR A 287 -19.52 -13.17 -14.76
CA THR A 287 -20.44 -12.57 -13.79
C THR A 287 -20.89 -13.59 -12.74
N ARG A 288 -21.18 -14.84 -13.14
CA ARG A 288 -21.49 -15.92 -12.18
C ARG A 288 -20.31 -16.22 -11.26
N ARG A 289 -19.10 -16.33 -11.80
CA ARG A 289 -17.89 -16.56 -11.00
C ARG A 289 -17.75 -15.50 -9.90
N MET A 290 -17.92 -14.22 -10.25
CA MET A 290 -17.83 -13.12 -9.29
C MET A 290 -18.99 -13.13 -8.28
N LEU A 291 -20.21 -13.43 -8.69
CA LEU A 291 -21.37 -13.57 -7.81
C LEU A 291 -21.21 -14.73 -6.82
N ASN A 292 -20.60 -15.83 -7.26
CA ASN A 292 -20.40 -17.04 -6.47
C ASN A 292 -19.12 -17.02 -5.62
N THR A 293 -18.34 -15.94 -5.67
CA THR A 293 -17.18 -15.77 -4.77
C THR A 293 -17.68 -15.74 -3.32
N PRO A 294 -17.19 -16.63 -2.42
CA PRO A 294 -17.59 -16.66 -1.01
C PRO A 294 -17.33 -15.33 -0.30
N ILE A 295 -18.18 -15.01 0.68
CA ILE A 295 -18.04 -13.77 1.45
C ILE A 295 -16.72 -13.73 2.23
N GLU A 296 -16.24 -14.87 2.72
CA GLU A 296 -14.98 -15.02 3.44
C GLU A 296 -13.79 -14.62 2.54
N THR A 297 -13.85 -14.96 1.24
CA THR A 297 -12.86 -14.54 0.26
C THR A 297 -12.86 -13.02 0.09
N ARG A 298 -14.04 -12.38 0.08
CA ARG A 298 -14.14 -10.91 0.01
C ARG A 298 -13.64 -10.23 1.28
N ILE A 299 -13.95 -10.77 2.46
CA ILE A 299 -13.41 -10.31 3.73
C ILE A 299 -11.88 -10.39 3.70
N ARG A 300 -11.36 -11.56 3.29
CA ARG A 300 -9.90 -11.74 3.17
C ARG A 300 -9.28 -10.73 2.21
N GLN A 301 -9.90 -10.50 1.06
CA GLN A 301 -9.43 -9.51 0.07
C GLN A 301 -9.38 -8.09 0.68
N ILE A 302 -10.39 -7.70 1.47
CA ILE A 302 -10.40 -6.43 2.21
C ILE A 302 -9.24 -6.37 3.23
N GLU A 303 -9.03 -7.43 4.02
CA GLU A 303 -7.96 -7.53 5.02
C GLU A 303 -6.57 -7.39 4.39
N LEU A 304 -6.32 -8.05 3.24
CA LEU A 304 -5.07 -7.93 2.49
C LEU A 304 -4.82 -6.49 2.00
N ASN A 305 -5.87 -5.79 1.62
CA ASN A 305 -5.73 -4.40 1.15
C ASN A 305 -5.59 -3.41 2.32
N LEU A 306 -6.14 -3.68 3.51
CA LEU A 306 -5.81 -2.93 4.72
C LEU A 306 -4.33 -3.12 5.10
N GLU A 307 -3.78 -4.33 4.94
CA GLU A 307 -2.34 -4.56 5.11
C GLU A 307 -1.51 -3.73 4.12
N ARG A 308 -1.87 -3.71 2.81
CA ARG A 308 -1.19 -2.91 1.78
C ARG A 308 -1.23 -1.41 2.04
N TRP A 309 -2.29 -0.90 2.64
CA TRP A 309 -2.39 0.50 3.04
C TRP A 309 -1.31 0.91 4.06
N ARG A 310 -0.91 0.02 4.97
CA ARG A 310 0.13 0.27 5.97
C ARG A 310 1.53 0.39 5.37
N TRP A 311 1.73 -0.13 4.17
CA TRP A 311 2.99 -0.05 3.44
C TRP A 311 3.18 1.27 2.70
N LEU A 312 2.16 2.13 2.68
CA LEU A 312 2.24 3.43 2.01
C LEU A 312 2.86 4.49 2.92
N PRO A 313 3.43 5.57 2.34
CA PRO A 313 3.80 6.75 3.09
C PRO A 313 2.62 7.33 3.89
N VAL A 314 2.92 7.99 5.01
CA VAL A 314 1.88 8.67 5.83
C VAL A 314 1.09 9.67 4.99
N GLU A 315 1.82 10.42 4.17
CA GLU A 315 1.26 11.44 3.30
C GLU A 315 1.63 11.13 1.85
N LEU A 316 0.64 11.03 0.99
CA LEU A 316 0.84 10.90 -0.46
C LEU A 316 1.11 12.26 -1.11
N GLY A 317 0.96 13.34 -0.32
CA GLY A 317 1.06 14.72 -0.76
C GLY A 317 -0.29 15.30 -1.17
N PRO A 318 -0.48 16.64 -1.06
CA PRO A 318 -1.76 17.29 -1.37
C PRO A 318 -2.12 17.22 -2.86
N ARG A 319 -1.15 16.92 -3.72
CA ARG A 319 -1.27 16.79 -5.16
C ARG A 319 -0.45 15.58 -5.62
N HIS A 320 -1.12 14.54 -6.07
CA HIS A 320 -0.44 13.30 -6.47
C HIS A 320 -1.22 12.50 -7.53
N VAL A 321 -0.53 11.56 -8.14
CA VAL A 321 -1.07 10.60 -9.11
C VAL A 321 -1.07 9.22 -8.46
N LEU A 322 -2.21 8.55 -8.46
CA LEU A 322 -2.36 7.15 -8.08
C LEU A 322 -2.55 6.29 -9.33
N VAL A 323 -1.77 5.25 -9.47
CA VAL A 323 -1.98 4.21 -10.47
C VAL A 323 -2.29 2.91 -9.75
N ASN A 324 -3.52 2.43 -9.83
CA ASN A 324 -3.88 1.12 -9.32
C ASN A 324 -3.77 0.08 -10.45
N ILE A 325 -2.73 -0.76 -10.36
CA ILE A 325 -2.41 -1.77 -11.37
C ILE A 325 -3.58 -2.73 -11.57
N ALA A 326 -4.15 -3.31 -10.49
CA ALA A 326 -5.23 -4.28 -10.58
C ALA A 326 -6.54 -3.70 -11.12
N ASN A 327 -6.75 -2.37 -10.96
CA ASN A 327 -7.90 -1.66 -11.55
C ASN A 327 -7.66 -1.21 -12.98
N PHE A 328 -6.42 -1.27 -13.48
CA PHE A 328 -6.06 -0.64 -14.75
C PHE A 328 -6.48 0.83 -14.82
N GLY A 329 -6.35 1.55 -13.72
CA GLY A 329 -6.81 2.93 -13.56
C GLY A 329 -5.72 3.86 -13.06
N LEU A 330 -5.80 5.12 -13.49
CA LEU A 330 -5.02 6.24 -12.98
C LEU A 330 -5.97 7.31 -12.49
N GLU A 331 -5.67 7.83 -11.31
CA GLU A 331 -6.37 8.95 -10.69
C GLU A 331 -5.39 10.07 -10.40
N VAL A 332 -5.81 11.29 -10.64
CA VAL A 332 -5.12 12.48 -10.18
C VAL A 332 -5.90 13.01 -8.99
N VAL A 333 -5.24 13.10 -7.85
CA VAL A 333 -5.84 13.54 -6.59
C VAL A 333 -5.27 14.89 -6.20
N GLU A 334 -6.13 15.81 -5.78
CA GLU A 334 -5.77 17.12 -5.27
C GLU A 334 -6.63 17.46 -4.05
N ASN A 335 -5.98 17.68 -2.90
CA ASN A 335 -6.65 17.95 -1.63
C ASN A 335 -7.74 16.90 -1.30
N ASP A 336 -7.34 15.63 -1.39
CA ASP A 336 -8.17 14.44 -1.14
C ASP A 336 -9.37 14.26 -2.09
N LYS A 337 -9.42 15.01 -3.20
CA LYS A 337 -10.46 14.87 -4.24
C LYS A 337 -9.87 14.34 -5.54
N VAL A 338 -10.52 13.38 -6.13
CA VAL A 338 -10.19 12.88 -7.47
C VAL A 338 -10.67 13.91 -8.50
N ILE A 339 -9.73 14.50 -9.25
CA ILE A 339 -10.01 15.55 -10.25
C ILE A 339 -9.87 15.08 -11.70
N LEU A 340 -9.17 13.97 -11.93
CA LEU A 340 -9.04 13.36 -13.25
C LEU A 340 -8.90 11.86 -13.09
N THR A 341 -9.65 11.10 -13.89
CA THR A 341 -9.56 9.64 -13.98
C THR A 341 -9.34 9.20 -15.42
N MET A 342 -8.58 8.13 -15.59
CA MET A 342 -8.39 7.53 -16.91
C MET A 342 -7.98 6.06 -16.81
N LYS A 343 -8.20 5.32 -17.90
CA LYS A 343 -7.74 3.95 -18.03
C LYS A 343 -6.24 3.91 -18.29
N VAL A 344 -5.59 2.82 -17.81
CA VAL A 344 -4.19 2.55 -18.15
C VAL A 344 -4.01 1.12 -18.65
N VAL A 345 -2.91 0.91 -19.41
CA VAL A 345 -2.38 -0.40 -19.75
C VAL A 345 -1.12 -0.63 -18.94
N VAL A 346 -1.04 -1.75 -18.24
CA VAL A 346 0.06 -2.13 -17.35
C VAL A 346 0.84 -3.34 -17.87
N GLY A 347 1.90 -3.72 -17.20
CA GLY A 347 2.73 -4.86 -17.56
C GLY A 347 1.99 -6.20 -17.54
N LYS A 348 2.43 -7.13 -18.39
CA LYS A 348 1.99 -8.54 -18.36
C LYS A 348 2.44 -9.23 -17.07
N ASN A 349 1.85 -10.37 -16.73
CA ASN A 349 2.21 -11.10 -15.49
C ASN A 349 3.70 -11.49 -15.40
N TYR A 350 4.36 -11.77 -16.51
CA TYR A 350 5.79 -12.08 -16.58
C TYR A 350 6.71 -10.86 -16.84
N GLN A 351 6.12 -9.66 -17.02
CA GLN A 351 6.80 -8.37 -17.15
C GLN A 351 6.03 -7.32 -16.35
N ARG A 352 5.95 -7.56 -15.05
CA ARG A 352 5.08 -6.82 -14.12
C ARG A 352 5.43 -5.34 -14.04
N THR A 353 4.43 -4.50 -13.90
CA THR A 353 4.63 -3.13 -13.45
C THR A 353 4.98 -3.16 -11.96
N PRO A 354 6.14 -2.60 -11.53
CA PRO A 354 6.53 -2.59 -10.13
C PRO A 354 5.70 -1.62 -9.30
N VAL A 355 5.60 -1.89 -8.01
CA VAL A 355 4.94 -1.04 -7.00
C VAL A 355 5.99 -0.15 -6.34
N PHE A 356 5.89 1.15 -6.52
CA PHE A 356 6.78 2.14 -5.89
C PHE A 356 6.19 3.55 -5.94
N SER A 357 6.82 4.45 -5.20
CA SER A 357 6.52 5.88 -5.24
C SER A 357 7.69 6.65 -5.84
N GLY A 358 7.37 7.66 -6.67
CA GLY A 358 8.35 8.53 -7.31
C GLY A 358 7.85 9.96 -7.41
N LYS A 359 8.67 10.85 -7.98
CA LYS A 359 8.31 12.23 -8.27
C LYS A 359 8.43 12.49 -9.76
N MET A 360 7.33 12.84 -10.42
CA MET A 360 7.31 13.31 -11.80
C MET A 360 7.91 14.71 -11.85
N THR A 361 8.90 14.89 -12.71
CA THR A 361 9.69 16.14 -12.78
C THR A 361 9.70 16.78 -14.17
N TYR A 362 9.44 16.03 -15.23
CA TYR A 362 9.38 16.55 -16.58
C TYR A 362 8.53 15.67 -17.51
N VAL A 363 8.15 16.25 -18.64
CA VAL A 363 7.53 15.55 -19.75
C VAL A 363 8.44 15.62 -20.98
N GLU A 364 8.36 14.61 -21.83
CA GLU A 364 9.06 14.55 -23.11
C GLU A 364 8.02 14.48 -24.22
N VAL A 365 7.89 15.56 -24.98
CA VAL A 365 6.98 15.66 -26.13
C VAL A 365 7.67 15.10 -27.36
N ASN A 366 6.98 14.29 -28.15
CA ASN A 366 7.50 13.55 -29.32
C ASN A 366 8.78 12.77 -28.97
N PRO A 367 8.69 11.80 -28.02
CA PRO A 367 9.86 11.06 -27.54
C PRO A 367 10.43 10.14 -28.63
N TYR A 368 11.75 9.98 -28.59
CA TYR A 368 12.37 8.81 -29.19
C TYR A 368 12.04 7.57 -28.37
N TRP A 369 11.77 6.45 -29.04
CA TRP A 369 11.74 5.18 -28.32
C TRP A 369 13.11 4.50 -28.41
N ASN A 370 13.89 4.62 -27.35
CA ASN A 370 15.09 3.80 -27.18
C ASN A 370 14.61 2.41 -26.74
N VAL A 371 14.77 1.44 -27.64
CA VAL A 371 14.27 0.08 -27.43
C VAL A 371 15.07 -0.59 -26.29
N PRO A 372 14.42 -1.10 -25.25
CA PRO A 372 15.09 -1.92 -24.23
C PRO A 372 15.79 -3.13 -24.86
N ALA A 373 16.92 -3.56 -24.28
CA ALA A 373 17.70 -4.67 -24.83
C ALA A 373 16.89 -5.95 -24.99
N SER A 374 16.10 -6.32 -23.96
CA SER A 374 15.22 -7.49 -24.01
C SER A 374 14.24 -7.44 -25.18
N ILE A 375 13.55 -6.30 -25.39
CA ILE A 375 12.63 -6.15 -26.52
C ILE A 375 13.40 -6.19 -27.86
N ALA A 376 14.59 -5.59 -27.91
CA ALA A 376 15.39 -5.59 -29.13
C ALA A 376 15.82 -7.00 -29.55
N THR A 377 16.22 -7.84 -28.59
CA THR A 377 16.73 -9.19 -28.85
C THR A 377 15.62 -10.24 -28.93
N GLU A 378 14.66 -10.22 -28.01
CA GLU A 378 13.62 -11.25 -27.92
C GLU A 378 12.49 -11.03 -28.95
N GLU A 379 12.13 -9.78 -29.26
CA GLU A 379 10.97 -9.48 -30.10
C GLU A 379 11.31 -8.90 -31.47
N LEU A 380 12.30 -7.98 -31.54
CA LEU A 380 12.60 -7.29 -32.80
C LEU A 380 13.65 -8.02 -33.62
N LEU A 381 14.69 -8.57 -33.02
CA LEU A 381 15.74 -9.28 -33.74
C LEU A 381 15.17 -10.43 -34.61
N PRO A 382 14.27 -11.30 -34.15
CA PRO A 382 13.66 -12.32 -35.00
C PRO A 382 12.87 -11.75 -36.20
N LYS A 383 12.23 -10.58 -36.03
CA LYS A 383 11.51 -9.90 -37.11
C LYS A 383 12.48 -9.31 -38.15
N ILE A 384 13.59 -8.73 -37.67
CA ILE A 384 14.63 -8.15 -38.51
C ILE A 384 15.36 -9.25 -39.29
N GLN A 385 15.67 -10.37 -38.67
CA GLN A 385 16.26 -11.54 -39.32
C GLN A 385 15.38 -12.09 -40.44
N LYS A 386 14.06 -12.05 -40.25
CA LYS A 386 13.08 -12.48 -41.27
C LYS A 386 12.90 -11.47 -42.40
N ASP A 387 12.92 -10.17 -42.05
CA ASP A 387 12.74 -9.06 -43.01
C ASP A 387 13.59 -7.86 -42.58
N THR A 388 14.75 -7.68 -43.20
CA THR A 388 15.66 -6.54 -42.93
C THR A 388 15.03 -5.18 -43.26
N GLY A 389 13.99 -5.14 -44.12
CA GLY A 389 13.19 -3.95 -44.42
C GLY A 389 12.31 -3.49 -43.27
N TYR A 390 12.13 -4.34 -42.22
CA TYR A 390 11.34 -4.04 -41.01
C TYR A 390 11.77 -2.74 -40.34
N LEU A 391 13.08 -2.52 -40.17
CA LEU A 391 13.63 -1.31 -39.52
C LEU A 391 13.23 -0.04 -40.26
N LYS A 392 13.31 -0.02 -41.62
CA LYS A 392 12.89 1.12 -42.44
C LYS A 392 11.38 1.33 -42.35
N LYS A 393 10.60 0.25 -42.41
CA LYS A 393 9.14 0.29 -42.31
C LYS A 393 8.68 0.87 -40.99
N GLU A 394 9.37 0.52 -39.89
CA GLU A 394 9.05 1.01 -38.53
C GLU A 394 9.82 2.30 -38.17
N GLN A 395 10.54 2.93 -39.10
CA GLN A 395 11.31 4.17 -38.86
C GLN A 395 12.33 4.02 -37.73
N MET A 396 13.01 2.88 -37.67
CA MET A 396 14.02 2.57 -36.66
C MET A 396 15.43 2.81 -37.17
N LYS A 397 16.31 3.30 -36.29
CA LYS A 397 17.74 3.47 -36.53
C LYS A 397 18.51 2.45 -35.71
N VAL A 398 19.59 1.95 -36.27
CA VAL A 398 20.58 1.11 -35.58
C VAL A 398 21.69 2.02 -35.10
N LEU A 399 22.02 1.93 -33.83
CA LEU A 399 23.03 2.73 -33.14
C LEU A 399 24.11 1.80 -32.58
N ARG A 400 25.39 2.18 -32.71
CA ARG A 400 26.53 1.51 -32.12
C ARG A 400 27.22 2.46 -31.16
N ASP A 401 27.57 2.02 -29.97
CA ASP A 401 28.37 2.80 -29.04
C ASP A 401 29.84 2.77 -29.45
N ILE A 402 30.41 3.95 -29.66
CA ILE A 402 31.81 4.15 -30.08
C ILE A 402 32.70 4.69 -28.94
N GLY A 403 32.26 4.51 -27.69
CA GLY A 403 32.96 5.03 -26.51
C GLY A 403 32.67 6.47 -26.20
N ASN A 404 33.13 6.95 -25.01
CA ASN A 404 32.95 8.33 -24.54
C ASN A 404 31.50 8.85 -24.61
N LYS A 405 30.50 7.98 -24.39
CA LYS A 405 29.05 8.28 -24.51
C LYS A 405 28.63 8.75 -25.92
N ARG A 406 29.40 8.44 -26.96
CA ARG A 406 29.05 8.73 -28.33
C ARG A 406 28.44 7.51 -28.99
N THR A 407 27.49 7.75 -29.87
CA THR A 407 26.87 6.73 -30.73
C THR A 407 26.97 7.14 -32.19
N GLU A 408 27.21 6.16 -33.06
CA GLU A 408 27.09 6.32 -34.47
C GLU A 408 25.84 5.64 -35.02
N VAL A 409 25.29 6.15 -36.11
CA VAL A 409 24.19 5.49 -36.85
C VAL A 409 24.83 4.50 -37.81
N VAL A 410 24.44 3.25 -37.72
CA VAL A 410 24.91 2.16 -38.60
C VAL A 410 23.87 1.89 -39.67
N ASP A 411 24.31 1.68 -40.91
CA ASP A 411 23.41 1.25 -41.97
C ASP A 411 22.92 -0.19 -41.66
N PRO A 412 21.61 -0.42 -41.58
CA PRO A 412 21.08 -1.76 -41.35
C PRO A 412 21.55 -2.82 -42.39
N GLY A 413 21.90 -2.40 -43.59
CA GLY A 413 22.43 -3.27 -44.65
C GLY A 413 23.86 -3.77 -44.40
N GLU A 414 24.64 -3.09 -43.55
CA GLU A 414 26.00 -3.47 -43.17
C GLU A 414 26.02 -4.46 -41.95
N VAL A 415 24.86 -4.74 -41.35
CA VAL A 415 24.76 -5.61 -40.15
C VAL A 415 24.40 -7.03 -40.58
N ASN A 416 25.21 -8.00 -40.16
CA ASN A 416 24.88 -9.41 -40.33
C ASN A 416 23.90 -9.86 -39.25
N TRP A 417 22.61 -9.60 -39.44
CA TRP A 417 21.55 -9.87 -38.47
C TRP A 417 21.44 -11.35 -38.08
N HIS A 418 21.80 -12.28 -38.98
CA HIS A 418 21.71 -13.72 -38.72
C HIS A 418 22.75 -14.24 -37.73
N GLU A 419 23.87 -13.53 -37.55
CA GLU A 419 24.91 -13.86 -36.57
C GLU A 419 24.64 -13.28 -35.19
N LEU A 420 23.60 -12.45 -35.03
CA LEU A 420 23.25 -11.82 -33.78
C LEU A 420 22.29 -12.72 -32.98
N SER A 421 22.46 -12.67 -31.65
CA SER A 421 21.64 -13.37 -30.67
C SER A 421 21.40 -12.48 -29.45
N GLU A 422 20.63 -12.96 -28.48
CA GLU A 422 20.41 -12.26 -27.23
C GLU A 422 21.74 -11.97 -26.50
N ASP A 423 22.66 -12.94 -26.47
CA ASP A 423 23.97 -12.81 -25.80
C ASP A 423 24.98 -11.98 -26.60
N ASN A 424 24.72 -11.75 -27.89
CA ASN A 424 25.63 -11.03 -28.79
C ASN A 424 24.83 -9.99 -29.62
N PHE A 425 24.46 -8.89 -28.98
CA PHE A 425 23.74 -7.78 -29.62
C PHE A 425 24.42 -6.44 -29.30
N PRO A 426 25.48 -6.03 -30.03
CA PRO A 426 26.26 -4.84 -29.73
C PRO A 426 25.58 -3.52 -30.18
N TYR A 427 24.36 -3.57 -30.63
CA TYR A 427 23.62 -2.45 -31.16
C TYR A 427 22.52 -1.98 -30.22
N ARG A 428 22.12 -0.73 -30.36
CA ARG A 428 20.88 -0.19 -29.81
C ARG A 428 19.92 0.16 -30.93
N LEU A 429 18.65 -0.16 -30.73
CA LEU A 429 17.61 0.24 -31.67
C LEU A 429 16.90 1.48 -31.12
N ARG A 430 16.64 2.44 -31.98
CA ARG A 430 15.91 3.66 -31.65
C ARG A 430 14.87 3.96 -32.73
N GLN A 431 13.61 4.11 -32.31
CA GLN A 431 12.55 4.54 -33.18
C GLN A 431 12.38 6.06 -33.12
N GLU A 432 12.22 6.68 -34.27
CA GLU A 432 11.98 8.12 -34.39
C GLU A 432 10.58 8.49 -33.92
N PRO A 433 10.36 9.78 -33.49
CA PRO A 433 9.02 10.28 -33.18
C PRO A 433 8.07 10.12 -34.38
N GLY A 434 6.89 9.58 -34.12
CA GLY A 434 5.94 9.36 -35.20
C GLY A 434 4.68 8.59 -34.80
N PRO A 435 3.73 8.38 -35.72
CA PRO A 435 2.47 7.71 -35.43
C PRO A 435 2.63 6.22 -35.10
N LYS A 436 3.78 5.62 -35.48
CA LYS A 436 4.10 4.22 -35.21
C LYS A 436 4.89 4.03 -33.90
N ASN A 437 5.34 5.13 -33.28
CA ASN A 437 6.10 5.04 -32.04
C ASN A 437 5.19 4.54 -30.90
N PRO A 438 5.52 3.42 -30.22
CA PRO A 438 4.70 2.86 -29.18
C PRO A 438 4.57 3.76 -27.94
N LEU A 439 5.48 4.75 -27.78
CA LEU A 439 5.39 5.76 -26.73
C LEU A 439 4.41 6.90 -27.06
N GLY A 440 3.78 6.86 -28.24
CA GLY A 440 2.87 7.91 -28.71
C GLY A 440 3.54 9.26 -28.85
N ARG A 441 2.86 10.32 -28.41
CA ARG A 441 3.26 11.72 -28.59
C ARG A 441 3.88 12.36 -27.36
N ILE A 442 3.70 11.75 -26.17
CA ILE A 442 4.17 12.35 -24.92
C ILE A 442 4.49 11.27 -23.89
N LYS A 443 5.54 11.53 -23.12
CA LYS A 443 6.05 10.68 -22.07
C LYS A 443 6.23 11.50 -20.81
N PHE A 444 5.81 10.97 -19.66
CA PHE A 444 5.81 11.62 -18.35
C PHE A 444 6.85 10.94 -17.46
N MET A 445 7.85 11.70 -17.04
CA MET A 445 9.05 11.16 -16.44
C MET A 445 9.10 11.41 -14.94
N PHE A 446 9.16 10.32 -14.19
CA PHE A 446 9.51 10.27 -12.77
C PHE A 446 10.75 9.38 -12.62
N PRO A 447 11.96 9.97 -12.60
CA PRO A 447 13.21 9.23 -12.60
C PRO A 447 13.25 8.17 -11.49
N ASN A 448 13.50 6.92 -11.86
CA ASN A 448 13.54 5.77 -10.97
C ASN A 448 14.50 4.70 -11.51
N ARG A 449 14.93 3.78 -10.65
CA ARG A 449 15.86 2.70 -11.02
C ARG A 449 15.23 1.59 -11.85
N TYR A 450 13.90 1.57 -11.97
CA TYR A 450 13.14 0.51 -12.68
C TYR A 450 12.91 0.85 -14.16
N GLY A 451 13.23 2.06 -14.58
CA GLY A 451 13.00 2.51 -15.96
C GLY A 451 11.52 2.65 -16.34
N VAL A 452 10.62 2.73 -15.36
CA VAL A 452 9.18 2.85 -15.57
C VAL A 452 8.78 4.31 -15.73
N TYR A 453 7.84 4.58 -16.62
CA TYR A 453 7.26 5.90 -16.88
C TYR A 453 5.82 5.77 -17.37
N LEU A 454 5.07 6.88 -17.34
CA LEU A 454 3.76 6.98 -17.98
C LEU A 454 3.96 7.50 -19.41
N HIS A 455 3.18 7.01 -20.37
CA HIS A 455 3.29 7.48 -21.75
C HIS A 455 1.99 7.31 -22.55
N ASP A 456 1.87 8.05 -23.62
CA ASP A 456 0.86 7.86 -24.65
C ASP A 456 1.11 6.56 -25.44
N THR A 457 0.23 6.21 -26.35
CA THR A 457 0.37 5.02 -27.19
C THR A 457 -0.29 5.19 -28.55
N SER A 458 0.26 4.53 -29.57
CA SER A 458 -0.38 4.35 -30.87
C SER A 458 -1.49 3.28 -30.84
N GLU A 459 -1.51 2.39 -29.83
CA GLU A 459 -2.46 1.28 -29.71
C GLU A 459 -3.67 1.66 -28.86
N ARG A 460 -4.45 2.66 -29.30
CA ARG A 460 -5.58 3.22 -28.55
C ARG A 460 -6.69 2.21 -28.24
N GLY A 461 -6.93 1.24 -29.13
CA GLY A 461 -7.97 0.21 -28.96
C GLY A 461 -7.75 -0.72 -27.75
N LEU A 462 -6.57 -0.70 -27.12
CA LEU A 462 -6.34 -1.45 -25.89
C LEU A 462 -7.13 -0.90 -24.70
N PHE A 463 -7.49 0.38 -24.72
CA PHE A 463 -8.30 0.99 -23.64
C PHE A 463 -9.77 0.55 -23.66
N ASP A 464 -10.25 -0.02 -24.79
CA ASP A 464 -11.61 -0.57 -24.90
C ASP A 464 -11.72 -1.97 -24.27
N ARG A 465 -10.59 -2.58 -23.91
CA ARG A 465 -10.57 -3.89 -23.27
C ARG A 465 -10.78 -3.77 -21.77
N THR A 466 -11.46 -4.76 -21.19
CA THR A 466 -11.67 -4.87 -19.74
C THR A 466 -10.36 -5.21 -19.03
N ARG A 467 -9.60 -6.21 -19.53
CA ARG A 467 -8.26 -6.56 -19.05
C ARG A 467 -7.21 -5.83 -19.88
N ARG A 468 -6.26 -5.18 -19.23
CA ARG A 468 -5.29 -4.29 -19.87
C ARG A 468 -3.85 -4.50 -19.42
N GLU A 469 -3.46 -5.75 -19.14
CA GLU A 469 -2.09 -6.15 -18.86
C GLU A 469 -1.35 -6.57 -20.15
N PHE A 470 -0.86 -5.60 -20.93
CA PHE A 470 -0.24 -5.84 -22.24
C PHE A 470 1.16 -5.25 -22.41
N SER A 471 1.63 -4.37 -21.50
CA SER A 471 2.92 -3.71 -21.65
C SER A 471 4.08 -4.56 -21.10
N HIS A 472 5.30 -4.04 -21.25
CA HIS A 472 6.54 -4.58 -20.68
C HIS A 472 6.91 -3.89 -19.35
N GLY A 473 5.92 -3.47 -18.58
CA GLY A 473 6.10 -2.83 -17.28
C GLY A 473 5.84 -1.32 -17.27
N CYS A 474 6.06 -0.58 -18.36
CA CYS A 474 5.66 0.83 -18.48
C CYS A 474 4.14 0.98 -18.56
N ILE A 475 3.64 2.16 -18.22
CA ILE A 475 2.21 2.42 -18.07
C ILE A 475 1.73 3.31 -19.22
N ARG A 476 0.84 2.77 -20.08
CA ARG A 476 0.19 3.55 -21.14
C ARG A 476 -1.04 4.23 -20.58
N ILE A 477 -1.27 5.50 -20.91
CA ILE A 477 -2.39 6.29 -20.40
C ILE A 477 -3.38 6.65 -21.49
N GLU A 478 -4.68 6.67 -21.12
CA GLU A 478 -5.77 6.91 -22.07
C GLU A 478 -5.90 8.38 -22.47
N LYS A 479 -5.68 9.33 -21.55
CA LYS A 479 -5.90 10.77 -21.77
C LYS A 479 -4.60 11.56 -21.62
N PRO A 480 -3.61 11.36 -22.53
CA PRO A 480 -2.29 11.98 -22.39
C PRO A 480 -2.30 13.50 -22.54
N LEU A 481 -3.21 14.07 -23.35
CA LEU A 481 -3.32 15.52 -23.52
C LEU A 481 -3.88 16.19 -22.27
N GLU A 482 -4.98 15.67 -21.72
CA GLU A 482 -5.60 16.17 -20.50
C GLU A 482 -4.64 16.05 -19.31
N PHE A 483 -3.87 14.97 -19.27
CA PHE A 483 -2.87 14.78 -18.24
C PHE A 483 -1.68 15.73 -18.40
N ALA A 484 -1.24 16.00 -19.64
CA ALA A 484 -0.20 16.98 -19.91
C ALA A 484 -0.64 18.41 -19.52
N GLU A 485 -1.85 18.79 -19.88
CA GLU A 485 -2.45 20.07 -19.48
C GLU A 485 -2.46 20.23 -17.95
N TYR A 486 -2.83 19.17 -17.23
CA TYR A 486 -2.84 19.17 -15.77
C TYR A 486 -1.43 19.33 -15.17
N VAL A 487 -0.46 18.54 -15.61
CA VAL A 487 0.89 18.53 -15.00
C VAL A 487 1.72 19.76 -15.36
N LEU A 488 1.43 20.41 -16.50
CA LEU A 488 2.08 21.63 -16.97
C LEU A 488 1.31 22.91 -16.59
N ARG A 489 0.17 22.78 -15.89
CA ARG A 489 -0.58 23.94 -15.43
C ARG A 489 0.30 24.85 -14.57
N GLY A 490 0.18 26.17 -14.77
CA GLY A 490 1.01 27.18 -14.10
C GLY A 490 2.18 27.66 -14.95
N ASP A 491 2.49 26.99 -16.06
CA ASP A 491 3.41 27.49 -17.09
C ASP A 491 2.58 28.09 -18.24
N PRO A 492 2.62 29.43 -18.43
CA PRO A 492 1.80 30.14 -19.43
C PRO A 492 2.14 29.75 -20.87
N ASP A 493 3.32 29.19 -21.13
CA ASP A 493 3.75 28.75 -22.45
C ASP A 493 3.16 27.40 -22.86
N TRP A 494 2.59 26.65 -21.91
CA TRP A 494 2.07 25.30 -22.12
C TRP A 494 0.54 25.22 -21.98
N THR A 495 -0.16 26.08 -22.74
CA THR A 495 -1.62 25.95 -22.88
C THR A 495 -1.98 24.68 -23.65
N ARG A 496 -3.25 24.27 -23.59
CA ARG A 496 -3.75 23.10 -24.34
C ARG A 496 -3.41 23.17 -25.83
N GLU A 497 -3.58 24.34 -26.43
CA GLU A 497 -3.27 24.59 -27.84
C GLU A 497 -1.77 24.44 -28.15
N ASN A 498 -0.92 24.97 -27.26
CA ASN A 498 0.53 24.87 -27.40
C ASN A 498 1.04 23.45 -27.21
N ILE A 499 0.45 22.68 -26.26
CA ILE A 499 0.73 21.24 -26.09
C ILE A 499 0.36 20.47 -27.37
N GLN A 500 -0.84 20.69 -27.91
CA GLN A 500 -1.28 20.06 -29.16
C GLN A 500 -0.37 20.42 -30.33
N ALA A 501 -0.01 21.69 -30.50
CA ALA A 501 0.92 22.15 -31.52
C ALA A 501 2.32 21.51 -31.40
N ALA A 502 2.82 21.41 -30.17
CA ALA A 502 4.08 20.73 -29.87
C ALA A 502 4.01 19.24 -30.24
N MET A 503 2.95 18.54 -29.84
CA MET A 503 2.73 17.12 -30.19
C MET A 503 2.62 16.91 -31.72
N ALA A 504 2.03 17.85 -32.44
CA ALA A 504 1.93 17.79 -33.91
C ALA A 504 3.26 18.10 -34.63
N SER A 505 4.19 18.80 -33.99
CA SER A 505 5.42 19.32 -34.59
C SER A 505 6.46 18.25 -34.95
N LYS A 506 6.34 17.03 -34.43
CA LYS A 506 7.32 15.92 -34.55
C LYS A 506 8.71 16.24 -33.97
N LYS A 507 8.92 17.41 -33.34
CA LYS A 507 10.19 17.79 -32.72
C LYS A 507 10.17 17.33 -31.25
N THR A 508 11.19 16.59 -30.84
CA THR A 508 11.36 16.19 -29.44
C THR A 508 11.65 17.43 -28.60
N ARG A 509 10.92 17.57 -27.48
CA ARG A 509 11.12 18.62 -26.49
C ARG A 509 11.01 18.04 -25.09
N VAL A 510 11.94 18.40 -24.23
CA VAL A 510 11.88 18.13 -22.78
C VAL A 510 11.37 19.37 -22.09
N VAL A 511 10.35 19.22 -21.28
CA VAL A 511 9.66 20.31 -20.55
C VAL A 511 9.64 19.97 -19.07
N MET A 512 10.28 20.78 -18.26
CA MET A 512 10.27 20.60 -16.81
C MET A 512 8.89 20.97 -16.27
N LEU A 513 8.40 20.20 -15.29
CA LEU A 513 7.17 20.57 -14.59
C LEU A 513 7.43 21.82 -13.74
N PRO A 514 6.47 22.77 -13.67
CA PRO A 514 6.56 23.89 -12.73
C PRO A 514 6.73 23.44 -11.28
N GLU A 515 6.05 22.36 -10.92
CA GLU A 515 6.14 21.70 -9.62
C GLU A 515 6.19 20.19 -9.77
N PRO A 516 7.13 19.50 -9.12
CA PRO A 516 7.16 18.04 -9.10
C PRO A 516 5.90 17.44 -8.47
N ILE A 517 5.38 16.35 -9.06
CA ILE A 517 4.15 15.69 -8.62
C ILE A 517 4.48 14.29 -8.10
N GLY A 518 3.96 13.92 -6.94
CA GLY A 518 4.03 12.56 -6.43
C GLY A 518 3.33 11.58 -7.38
N VAL A 519 3.96 10.45 -7.67
CA VAL A 519 3.37 9.34 -8.44
C VAL A 519 3.49 8.08 -7.58
N HIS A 520 2.36 7.48 -7.26
CA HIS A 520 2.27 6.26 -6.47
C HIS A 520 1.67 5.16 -7.34
N ILE A 521 2.48 4.15 -7.67
CA ILE A 521 2.02 2.95 -8.36
C ILE A 521 1.70 1.92 -7.30
N LEU A 522 0.46 1.47 -7.27
CA LEU A 522 -0.15 0.68 -6.21
C LEU A 522 -0.74 -0.61 -6.78
N TYR A 523 -1.05 -1.56 -5.89
CA TYR A 523 -1.74 -2.79 -6.24
C TYR A 523 -2.85 -3.07 -5.23
N TRP A 524 -4.06 -2.55 -5.52
CA TRP A 524 -5.24 -2.77 -4.69
C TRP A 524 -6.26 -3.62 -5.42
N THR A 525 -6.56 -4.76 -4.85
CA THR A 525 -7.62 -5.67 -5.33
C THR A 525 -8.98 -5.40 -4.65
N ALA A 526 -8.98 -4.62 -3.56
CA ALA A 526 -10.19 -4.07 -2.94
C ALA A 526 -9.94 -2.64 -2.42
N TRP A 527 -10.91 -1.75 -2.61
CA TRP A 527 -10.96 -0.40 -2.07
C TRP A 527 -12.40 0.10 -1.98
N VAL A 528 -12.60 1.29 -1.43
CA VAL A 528 -13.92 1.91 -1.34
C VAL A 528 -13.86 3.31 -1.91
N ASP A 529 -14.73 3.60 -2.88
CA ASP A 529 -14.85 4.90 -3.53
C ASP A 529 -15.41 5.96 -2.56
N GLU A 530 -15.42 7.22 -2.99
CA GLU A 530 -15.93 8.33 -2.18
C GLU A 530 -17.42 8.21 -1.87
N ASP A 531 -18.20 7.60 -2.76
CA ASP A 531 -19.64 7.34 -2.57
C ASP A 531 -19.95 6.13 -1.66
N GLY A 532 -18.91 5.43 -1.18
CA GLY A 532 -19.03 4.26 -0.32
C GLY A 532 -19.15 2.92 -1.08
N THR A 533 -19.06 2.93 -2.40
CA THR A 533 -19.10 1.70 -3.20
C THR A 533 -17.82 0.87 -2.99
N VAL A 534 -17.98 -0.37 -2.54
CA VAL A 534 -16.86 -1.30 -2.39
C VAL A 534 -16.51 -1.91 -3.74
N GLN A 535 -15.28 -1.71 -4.15
CA GLN A 535 -14.71 -2.20 -5.40
C GLN A 535 -13.90 -3.47 -5.16
N PHE A 536 -13.98 -4.42 -6.07
CA PHE A 536 -13.14 -5.63 -6.09
C PHE A 536 -12.55 -5.84 -7.48
N ARG A 537 -11.33 -6.33 -7.54
CA ARG A 537 -10.65 -6.69 -8.80
C ARG A 537 -10.02 -8.06 -8.69
N ASP A 538 -9.85 -8.71 -9.84
CA ASP A 538 -9.06 -9.93 -9.92
C ASP A 538 -7.60 -9.65 -9.55
N ASP A 539 -6.96 -10.64 -8.95
CA ASP A 539 -5.53 -10.63 -8.62
C ASP A 539 -4.72 -11.03 -9.86
N ILE A 540 -4.43 -10.05 -10.72
CA ILE A 540 -3.79 -10.28 -12.04
C ILE A 540 -2.32 -10.68 -11.97
N TYR A 541 -1.69 -10.53 -10.78
CA TYR A 541 -0.27 -10.84 -10.53
C TYR A 541 -0.06 -11.85 -9.40
N ASP A 542 -1.13 -12.53 -8.95
CA ASP A 542 -1.13 -13.55 -7.89
C ASP A 542 -0.60 -13.04 -6.53
N ARG A 543 -0.68 -11.72 -6.29
CA ARG A 543 -0.13 -11.08 -5.08
C ARG A 543 -0.99 -11.26 -3.83
N ASP A 544 -2.29 -11.54 -3.97
CA ASP A 544 -3.17 -11.82 -2.82
C ASP A 544 -2.84 -13.20 -2.22
N GLU A 545 -2.51 -14.18 -3.08
CA GLU A 545 -2.11 -15.51 -2.64
C GLU A 545 -0.77 -15.47 -1.90
N ASP A 546 0.24 -14.81 -2.48
CA ASP A 546 1.57 -14.67 -1.86
C ASP A 546 1.49 -13.94 -0.51
N LEU A 547 0.72 -12.85 -0.42
CA LEU A 547 0.50 -12.13 0.84
C LEU A 547 -0.22 -12.99 1.87
N THR A 548 -1.20 -13.78 1.43
CA THR A 548 -1.92 -14.69 2.33
C THR A 548 -0.99 -15.72 2.95
N LYS A 549 -0.10 -16.33 2.16
CA LYS A 549 0.93 -17.27 2.63
C LYS A 549 1.87 -16.60 3.64
N ALA A 550 2.41 -15.42 3.29
CA ALA A 550 3.32 -14.69 4.15
C ALA A 550 2.69 -14.32 5.51
N LEU A 551 1.41 -13.92 5.52
CA LEU A 551 0.68 -13.61 6.75
C LEU A 551 0.38 -14.85 7.62
N GLN A 552 0.37 -16.05 7.04
CA GLN A 552 0.22 -17.32 7.76
C GLN A 552 1.55 -17.84 8.31
N GLU A 553 2.65 -17.66 7.58
CA GLU A 553 3.99 -18.19 7.91
C GLU A 553 4.67 -17.41 9.03
N GLY A 554 4.34 -16.16 9.24
CA GLY A 554 4.90 -15.36 10.33
C GLY A 554 4.76 -13.86 10.15
N THR A 555 4.84 -13.14 11.26
CA THR A 555 4.76 -11.69 11.30
C THR A 555 6.14 -11.06 11.43
N LEU A 556 6.26 -9.80 11.02
CA LEU A 556 7.46 -8.99 11.27
C LEU A 556 7.70 -8.86 12.77
N ILE A 557 8.96 -9.05 13.15
CA ILE A 557 9.45 -8.76 14.50
C ILE A 557 9.99 -7.33 14.49
N PRO A 558 9.60 -6.47 15.44
CA PRO A 558 10.05 -5.09 15.54
C PRO A 558 11.55 -4.92 15.69
#